data_39e2d3d98ab49f0b1e20ec93dd230b32
#
_entry.id   39e2d3d98ab49f0b1e20ec93dd230b32
#
_cell.length_a   1.000
_cell.length_b   1.000
_cell.length_c   1.000
_cell.angle_alpha   90.00
_cell.angle_beta   90.00
_cell.angle_gamma   90.00
#
_symmetry.space_group_name_H-M   'P 1'
#
loop_
_entity.id
_entity.type
_entity.pdbx_description
1 polymer ?
#
loop_
_entity_poly.entity_id
_entity_poly.type
_entity_poly.pdbx_seq_one_letter_code
_entity_poly.pdbx_strand_id
1 'polypeptide(L)'
;MLKMRTALIIVLILTAALARAQSSDWQSHLREELPLLGHRNWIAIVDSAYPLQTSTGIETIETNSNHLDVIKEVFDQLSKVKHVRPVIFTDTELKAVPETDAAGITAYREALAKLLATSEPQSLPHEQIIAKLDEAGKTFHILVLKTNLTIPYTSVFIRLDCGYWTADQEKRLREKMRKP
;
A
#
# COMPACT_ATOMS: atom_id res chain seq x y z
N MET A 1 9.74 47.88 -21.95
CA MET A 1 9.68 46.48 -22.40
C MET A 1 10.41 45.48 -21.47
N LEU A 2 11.54 45.83 -20.84
CA LEU A 2 12.29 44.91 -19.95
C LEU A 2 11.51 44.58 -18.65
N LYS A 3 10.83 45.55 -18.01
CA LYS A 3 10.04 45.34 -16.76
C LYS A 3 8.84 44.37 -16.94
N MET A 4 8.24 44.37 -18.14
CA MET A 4 7.10 43.48 -18.45
C MET A 4 7.52 42.01 -18.66
N ARG A 5 8.71 41.78 -19.21
CA ARG A 5 9.29 40.45 -19.39
C ARG A 5 9.68 39.80 -18.05
N THR A 6 10.22 40.61 -17.12
CA THR A 6 10.60 40.12 -15.79
C THR A 6 9.37 39.72 -14.95
N ALA A 7 8.29 40.50 -15.01
CA ALA A 7 7.03 40.20 -14.33
C ALA A 7 6.39 38.89 -14.85
N LEU A 8 6.43 38.65 -16.18
CA LEU A 8 5.88 37.46 -16.79
C LEU A 8 6.65 36.20 -16.38
N ILE A 9 7.98 36.29 -16.29
CA ILE A 9 8.83 35.15 -15.85
C ILE A 9 8.57 34.81 -14.37
N ILE A 10 8.40 35.81 -13.51
CA ILE A 10 8.11 35.58 -12.08
C ILE A 10 6.75 34.91 -11.90
N VAL A 11 5.72 35.30 -12.65
CA VAL A 11 4.39 34.70 -12.62
C VAL A 11 4.46 33.23 -13.10
N LEU A 12 5.22 32.94 -14.15
CA LEU A 12 5.37 31.57 -14.65
C LEU A 12 6.09 30.65 -13.64
N ILE A 13 7.09 31.16 -12.93
CA ILE A 13 7.83 30.41 -11.90
C ILE A 13 6.94 30.16 -10.66
N LEU A 14 6.10 31.14 -10.28
CA LEU A 14 5.17 30.99 -9.17
C LEU A 14 4.07 29.94 -9.47
N THR A 15 3.55 29.93 -10.69
CA THR A 15 2.54 28.93 -11.10
C THR A 15 3.10 27.52 -11.18
N ALA A 16 4.35 27.38 -11.60
CA ALA A 16 5.03 26.07 -11.60
C ALA A 16 5.35 25.55 -10.20
N ALA A 17 5.63 26.45 -9.24
CA ALA A 17 5.83 26.09 -7.83
C ALA A 17 4.51 25.68 -7.15
N LEU A 18 3.40 26.35 -7.47
CA LEU A 18 2.06 25.99 -6.98
C LEU A 18 1.57 24.64 -7.55
N ALA A 19 1.85 24.34 -8.81
CA ALA A 19 1.51 23.05 -9.41
C ALA A 19 2.29 21.88 -8.79
N ARG A 20 3.49 22.11 -8.26
CA ARG A 20 4.25 21.12 -7.52
C ARG A 20 3.75 20.89 -6.09
N ALA A 21 3.09 21.87 -5.49
CA ALA A 21 2.51 21.76 -4.15
C ALA A 21 1.18 20.98 -4.11
N GLN A 22 0.63 20.62 -5.26
CA GLN A 22 -0.62 19.84 -5.40
C GLN A 22 -0.42 18.37 -5.77
N SER A 23 0.83 17.87 -5.90
CA SER A 23 1.03 16.44 -5.81
C SER A 23 0.81 16.08 -4.34
N SER A 24 -0.27 15.37 -4.05
CA SER A 24 -0.52 14.87 -2.70
C SER A 24 0.77 14.19 -2.22
N ASP A 25 1.39 14.74 -1.17
CA ASP A 25 2.54 14.09 -0.55
C ASP A 25 2.03 12.86 0.19
N TRP A 26 1.70 11.82 -0.59
CA TRP A 26 1.19 10.55 -0.07
C TRP A 26 2.15 9.94 0.95
N GLN A 27 3.46 10.23 0.85
CA GLN A 27 4.44 9.77 1.81
C GLN A 27 4.27 10.47 3.16
N SER A 28 3.97 11.76 3.18
CA SER A 28 3.65 12.48 4.41
C SER A 28 2.35 11.94 5.01
N HIS A 29 1.33 11.74 4.20
CA HIS A 29 0.06 11.18 4.64
C HIS A 29 0.26 9.77 5.25
N LEU A 30 1.01 8.89 4.58
CA LEU A 30 1.36 7.57 5.14
C LEU A 30 2.07 7.67 6.49
N ARG A 31 3.01 8.62 6.65
CA ARG A 31 3.71 8.83 7.93
C ARG A 31 2.81 9.34 9.04
N GLU A 32 1.81 10.15 8.72
CA GLU A 32 0.82 10.67 9.66
C GLU A 32 -0.20 9.61 10.07
N GLU A 33 -0.65 8.78 9.11
CA GLU A 33 -1.61 7.70 9.34
C GLU A 33 -1.02 6.49 10.06
N LEU A 34 0.22 6.12 9.73
CA LEU A 34 0.82 4.88 10.23
C LEU A 34 0.81 4.72 11.77
N PRO A 35 1.00 5.77 12.59
CA PRO A 35 0.85 5.68 14.06
C PRO A 35 -0.59 5.39 14.52
N LEU A 36 -1.59 5.69 13.71
CA LEU A 36 -3.01 5.46 14.00
C LEU A 36 -3.44 4.05 13.59
N LEU A 37 -2.75 3.46 12.61
CA LEU A 37 -3.03 2.11 12.11
C LEU A 37 -2.54 1.07 13.11
N GLY A 38 -3.41 0.16 13.49
CA GLY A 38 -3.12 -0.91 14.44
C GLY A 38 -3.44 -2.29 13.89
N HIS A 39 -3.51 -3.26 14.79
CA HIS A 39 -3.93 -4.62 14.50
C HIS A 39 -5.28 -4.65 13.77
N ARG A 40 -5.38 -5.39 12.66
CA ARG A 40 -6.51 -5.55 11.74
C ARG A 40 -6.71 -4.42 10.72
N ASN A 41 -5.98 -3.30 10.82
CA ASN A 41 -5.96 -2.34 9.71
C ASN A 41 -5.19 -2.92 8.52
N TRP A 42 -5.44 -2.34 7.35
CA TRP A 42 -4.79 -2.77 6.11
C TRP A 42 -4.16 -1.59 5.38
N ILE A 43 -3.09 -1.88 4.65
CA ILE A 43 -2.55 -1.01 3.61
C ILE A 43 -2.60 -1.82 2.30
N ALA A 44 -3.28 -1.29 1.29
CA ALA A 44 -3.36 -1.91 -0.03
C ALA A 44 -2.62 -1.05 -1.05
N ILE A 45 -1.58 -1.58 -1.67
CA ILE A 45 -0.87 -0.93 -2.78
C ILE A 45 -1.41 -1.57 -4.06
N VAL A 46 -2.04 -0.76 -4.90
CA VAL A 46 -2.89 -1.28 -5.98
C VAL A 46 -2.55 -0.63 -7.32
N ASP A 47 -2.91 -1.32 -8.41
CA ASP A 47 -2.78 -0.80 -9.77
C ASP A 47 -3.78 0.33 -10.07
N SER A 48 -3.63 0.95 -11.26
CA SER A 48 -4.44 2.11 -11.66
C SER A 48 -5.90 1.78 -11.99
N ALA A 49 -6.26 0.52 -12.16
CA ALA A 49 -7.64 0.08 -12.43
C ALA A 49 -8.41 -0.28 -11.16
N TYR A 50 -7.74 -0.33 -10.00
CA TYR A 50 -8.41 -0.64 -8.73
C TYR A 50 -9.57 0.34 -8.46
N PRO A 51 -10.76 -0.16 -8.10
CA PRO A 51 -11.96 0.68 -7.97
C PRO A 51 -11.86 1.63 -6.77
N LEU A 52 -12.46 2.81 -6.91
CA LEU A 52 -12.71 3.69 -5.77
C LEU A 52 -13.84 3.10 -4.92
N GLN A 53 -13.51 2.68 -3.72
CA GLN A 53 -14.48 2.10 -2.79
C GLN A 53 -15.16 3.20 -1.97
N THR A 54 -16.44 2.98 -1.62
CA THR A 54 -17.29 3.98 -0.94
C THR A 54 -17.54 3.66 0.53
N SER A 55 -16.99 2.58 1.06
CA SER A 55 -17.05 2.26 2.49
C SER A 55 -16.31 3.31 3.30
N THR A 56 -16.91 3.78 4.40
CA THR A 56 -16.34 4.82 5.27
C THR A 56 -15.04 4.42 5.94
N GLY A 57 -14.74 3.12 6.04
CA GLY A 57 -13.48 2.60 6.57
C GLY A 57 -12.37 2.52 5.53
N ILE A 58 -12.62 2.91 4.27
CA ILE A 58 -11.63 2.81 3.20
C ILE A 58 -11.28 4.19 2.69
N GLU A 59 -10.01 4.54 2.77
CA GLU A 59 -9.43 5.75 2.22
C GLU A 59 -8.57 5.39 1.01
N THR A 60 -8.75 6.12 -0.10
CA THR A 60 -7.94 5.92 -1.31
C THR A 60 -7.15 7.18 -1.63
N ILE A 61 -5.84 7.01 -1.77
CA ILE A 61 -4.91 8.06 -2.17
C ILE A 61 -4.30 7.69 -3.52
N GLU A 62 -4.41 8.60 -4.49
CA GLU A 62 -3.66 8.51 -5.74
C GLU A 62 -2.22 8.94 -5.50
N THR A 63 -1.27 8.01 -5.64
CA THR A 63 0.14 8.28 -5.39
C THR A 63 0.86 8.91 -6.58
N ASN A 64 0.32 8.72 -7.78
CA ASN A 64 0.94 9.11 -9.05
C ASN A 64 2.39 8.62 -9.18
N SER A 65 2.68 7.46 -8.62
CA SER A 65 4.02 6.91 -8.47
C SER A 65 4.12 5.49 -9.03
N ASN A 66 5.35 5.03 -9.26
CA ASN A 66 5.61 3.65 -9.65
C ASN A 66 5.25 2.68 -8.52
N HIS A 67 4.63 1.58 -8.86
CA HIS A 67 4.11 0.60 -7.91
C HIS A 67 5.18 0.00 -6.98
N LEU A 68 6.33 -0.39 -7.53
CA LEU A 68 7.43 -0.96 -6.72
C LEU A 68 8.05 0.07 -5.78
N ASP A 69 8.10 1.35 -6.18
CA ASP A 69 8.60 2.43 -5.33
C ASP A 69 7.64 2.68 -4.16
N VAL A 70 6.32 2.62 -4.41
CA VAL A 70 5.31 2.75 -3.34
C VAL A 70 5.42 1.58 -2.36
N ILE A 71 5.56 0.34 -2.85
CA ILE A 71 5.76 -0.84 -1.99
C ILE A 71 7.00 -0.66 -1.13
N LYS A 72 8.11 -0.25 -1.74
CA LYS A 72 9.38 -0.03 -1.03
C LYS A 72 9.22 1.00 0.08
N GLU A 73 8.62 2.16 -0.20
CA GLU A 73 8.40 3.22 0.79
C GLU A 73 7.52 2.73 1.95
N VAL A 74 6.43 2.01 1.66
CA VAL A 74 5.56 1.44 2.70
C VAL A 74 6.35 0.49 3.61
N PHE A 75 7.17 -0.39 3.07
CA PHE A 75 8.01 -1.29 3.88
C PHE A 75 9.08 -0.53 4.67
N ASP A 76 9.69 0.50 4.08
CA ASP A 76 10.65 1.36 4.76
C ASP A 76 10.01 2.07 5.97
N GLN A 77 8.77 2.53 5.86
CA GLN A 77 8.03 3.14 6.98
C GLN A 77 7.59 2.09 8.02
N LEU A 78 7.08 0.94 7.60
CA LEU A 78 6.69 -0.15 8.50
C LEU A 78 7.88 -0.68 9.31
N SER A 79 9.09 -0.69 8.75
CA SER A 79 10.30 -1.12 9.45
C SER A 79 10.70 -0.22 10.63
N LYS A 80 10.24 1.03 10.66
CA LYS A 80 10.56 2.03 11.71
C LYS A 80 9.61 1.96 12.89
N VAL A 81 8.46 1.30 12.76
CA VAL A 81 7.45 1.19 13.82
C VAL A 81 7.53 -0.17 14.50
N LYS A 82 7.16 -0.22 15.79
CA LYS A 82 7.21 -1.44 16.59
C LYS A 82 5.84 -1.97 17.00
N HIS A 83 4.80 -1.15 16.84
CA HIS A 83 3.45 -1.50 17.32
C HIS A 83 2.72 -2.44 16.38
N VAL A 84 3.10 -2.45 15.09
CA VAL A 84 2.54 -3.36 14.08
C VAL A 84 3.64 -4.13 13.34
N ARG A 85 3.25 -5.25 12.75
CA ARG A 85 4.05 -6.05 11.79
C ARG A 85 3.21 -6.37 10.57
N PRO A 86 3.82 -6.37 9.36
CA PRO A 86 3.11 -6.69 8.13
C PRO A 86 2.82 -8.19 8.02
N VAL A 87 1.62 -8.53 7.56
CA VAL A 87 1.25 -9.83 6.99
C VAL A 87 0.85 -9.58 5.56
N ILE A 88 1.65 -10.08 4.61
CA ILE A 88 1.58 -9.72 3.20
C ILE A 88 0.78 -10.73 2.42
N PHE A 89 -0.09 -10.24 1.53
CA PHE A 89 -0.85 -11.06 0.59
C PHE A 89 -0.60 -10.56 -0.83
N THR A 90 -0.53 -11.51 -1.77
CA THR A 90 -0.44 -11.27 -3.21
C THR A 90 -1.42 -12.17 -3.94
N ASP A 91 -1.89 -11.73 -5.11
CA ASP A 91 -2.80 -12.52 -5.92
C ASP A 91 -2.13 -13.78 -6.46
N THR A 92 -2.80 -14.93 -6.35
CA THR A 92 -2.32 -16.19 -6.94
C THR A 92 -2.21 -16.07 -8.47
N GLU A 93 -3.12 -15.32 -9.07
CA GLU A 93 -3.23 -15.04 -10.50
C GLU A 93 -1.97 -14.37 -11.07
N LEU A 94 -1.26 -13.57 -10.27
CA LEU A 94 -0.01 -12.91 -10.65
C LEU A 94 0.99 -13.88 -11.29
N LYS A 95 1.05 -15.13 -10.80
CA LYS A 95 1.98 -16.14 -11.33
C LYS A 95 1.59 -16.67 -12.70
N ALA A 96 0.29 -16.60 -13.03
CA ALA A 96 -0.29 -17.19 -14.22
C ALA A 96 -0.47 -16.20 -15.39
N VAL A 97 -0.43 -14.89 -15.14
CA VAL A 97 -0.55 -13.88 -16.22
C VAL A 97 0.59 -14.02 -17.21
N PRO A 98 0.31 -14.26 -18.52
CA PRO A 98 1.36 -14.40 -19.51
C PRO A 98 1.87 -13.04 -20.00
N GLU A 99 3.13 -12.99 -20.42
CA GLU A 99 3.75 -11.78 -20.97
C GLU A 99 3.04 -11.26 -22.24
N THR A 100 2.42 -12.16 -23.01
CA THR A 100 1.65 -11.82 -24.20
C THR A 100 0.40 -11.00 -23.92
N ASP A 101 -0.18 -11.14 -22.73
CA ASP A 101 -1.42 -10.49 -22.33
C ASP A 101 -1.16 -9.26 -21.46
N ALA A 102 0.00 -9.21 -20.80
CA ALA A 102 0.41 -8.09 -19.97
C ALA A 102 1.93 -7.85 -20.11
N ALA A 103 2.30 -7.02 -21.05
CA ALA A 103 3.70 -6.69 -21.31
C ALA A 103 4.39 -6.14 -20.06
N GLY A 104 5.56 -6.69 -19.73
CA GLY A 104 6.35 -6.31 -18.55
C GLY A 104 6.02 -7.10 -17.28
N ILE A 105 5.03 -8.00 -17.30
CA ILE A 105 4.63 -8.78 -16.11
C ILE A 105 5.77 -9.67 -15.61
N THR A 106 6.60 -10.21 -16.50
CA THR A 106 7.73 -11.07 -16.13
C THR A 106 8.77 -10.28 -15.33
N ALA A 107 9.18 -9.13 -15.84
CA ALA A 107 10.13 -8.24 -15.16
C ALA A 107 9.55 -7.72 -13.84
N TYR A 108 8.26 -7.40 -13.81
CA TYR A 108 7.57 -7.00 -12.58
C TYR A 108 7.61 -8.11 -11.52
N ARG A 109 7.25 -9.35 -11.86
CA ARG A 109 7.30 -10.50 -10.94
C ARG A 109 8.69 -10.70 -10.33
N GLU A 110 9.73 -10.61 -11.15
CA GLU A 110 11.12 -10.74 -10.68
C GLU A 110 11.51 -9.61 -9.71
N ALA A 111 11.12 -8.39 -10.03
CA ALA A 111 11.41 -7.23 -9.18
C ALA A 111 10.63 -7.30 -7.85
N LEU A 112 9.34 -7.65 -7.90
CA LEU A 112 8.52 -7.85 -6.71
C LEU A 112 9.06 -9.00 -5.83
N ALA A 113 9.45 -10.12 -6.44
CA ALA A 113 10.03 -11.25 -5.69
C ALA A 113 11.32 -10.85 -4.96
N LYS A 114 12.17 -10.02 -5.58
CA LYS A 114 13.38 -9.47 -4.93
C LYS A 114 13.02 -8.54 -3.77
N LEU A 115 12.01 -7.70 -3.95
CA LEU A 115 11.55 -6.76 -2.93
C LEU A 115 10.95 -7.48 -1.70
N LEU A 116 10.27 -8.59 -1.93
CA LEU A 116 9.62 -9.41 -0.90
C LEU A 116 10.47 -10.58 -0.40
N ALA A 117 11.73 -10.69 -0.80
CA ALA A 117 12.58 -11.88 -0.52
C ALA A 117 12.75 -12.21 0.97
N THR A 118 12.69 -11.22 1.85
CA THR A 118 12.78 -11.39 3.31
C THR A 118 11.42 -11.50 4.01
N SER A 119 10.35 -11.43 3.23
CA SER A 119 8.97 -11.43 3.71
C SER A 119 8.28 -12.68 3.14
N GLU A 120 7.60 -13.45 3.93
CA GLU A 120 6.89 -14.67 3.48
C GLU A 120 5.46 -14.31 3.02
N PRO A 121 5.26 -13.81 1.78
CA PRO A 121 3.93 -13.42 1.33
C PRO A 121 3.02 -14.64 1.16
N GLN A 122 1.78 -14.50 1.62
CA GLN A 122 0.73 -15.48 1.39
C GLN A 122 0.09 -15.21 0.02
N SER A 123 0.01 -16.22 -0.83
CA SER A 123 -0.65 -16.14 -2.13
C SER A 123 -2.06 -16.67 -2.01
N LEU A 124 -3.06 -15.84 -2.31
CA LEU A 124 -4.48 -16.20 -2.28
C LEU A 124 -5.15 -15.80 -3.60
N PRO A 125 -6.22 -16.47 -4.04
CA PRO A 125 -7.05 -16.00 -5.13
C PRO A 125 -7.52 -14.56 -4.89
N HIS A 126 -7.51 -13.73 -5.94
CA HIS A 126 -7.86 -12.31 -5.88
C HIS A 126 -9.16 -12.05 -5.11
N GLU A 127 -10.23 -12.74 -5.49
CA GLU A 127 -11.55 -12.59 -4.86
C GLU A 127 -11.55 -12.88 -3.36
N GLN A 128 -10.68 -13.78 -2.89
CA GLN A 128 -10.56 -14.06 -1.47
C GLN A 128 -9.88 -12.92 -0.70
N ILE A 129 -8.94 -12.22 -1.34
CA ILE A 129 -8.30 -11.05 -0.73
C ILE A 129 -9.29 -9.90 -0.70
N ILE A 130 -10.01 -9.65 -1.81
CA ILE A 130 -11.03 -8.61 -1.88
C ILE A 130 -12.12 -8.84 -0.82
N ALA A 131 -12.63 -10.06 -0.68
CA ALA A 131 -13.61 -10.38 0.37
C ALA A 131 -13.10 -10.08 1.79
N LYS A 132 -11.79 -10.27 2.06
CA LYS A 132 -11.19 -9.89 3.35
C LYS A 132 -11.13 -8.38 3.55
N LEU A 133 -10.84 -7.61 2.50
CA LEU A 133 -10.84 -6.15 2.53
C LEU A 133 -12.26 -5.61 2.74
N ASP A 134 -13.24 -6.14 2.01
CA ASP A 134 -14.64 -5.74 2.14
C ASP A 134 -15.17 -5.98 3.55
N GLU A 135 -14.82 -7.09 4.15
CA GLU A 135 -15.19 -7.38 5.54
C GLU A 135 -14.44 -6.49 6.54
N ALA A 136 -13.14 -6.30 6.34
CA ALA A 136 -12.35 -5.43 7.20
C ALA A 136 -12.81 -3.96 7.12
N GLY A 137 -13.09 -3.45 5.92
CA GLY A 137 -13.52 -2.07 5.68
C GLY A 137 -14.85 -1.68 6.35
N LYS A 138 -15.64 -2.64 6.82
CA LYS A 138 -16.85 -2.38 7.60
C LYS A 138 -16.54 -1.86 9.03
N THR A 139 -15.38 -2.18 9.57
CA THR A 139 -15.06 -1.96 10.99
C THR A 139 -13.68 -1.32 11.20
N PHE A 140 -12.75 -1.58 10.30
CA PHE A 140 -11.36 -1.17 10.41
C PHE A 140 -10.97 -0.27 9.24
N HIS A 141 -9.94 0.55 9.46
CA HIS A 141 -9.42 1.41 8.41
C HIS A 141 -8.57 0.62 7.42
N ILE A 142 -8.75 0.92 6.13
CA ILE A 142 -7.96 0.42 5.01
C ILE A 142 -7.43 1.62 4.25
N LEU A 143 -6.11 1.77 4.22
CA LEU A 143 -5.42 2.77 3.41
C LEU A 143 -5.09 2.17 2.05
N VAL A 144 -5.71 2.65 0.99
CA VAL A 144 -5.46 2.23 -0.40
C VAL A 144 -4.53 3.25 -1.06
N LEU A 145 -3.34 2.80 -1.45
CA LEU A 145 -2.36 3.57 -2.21
C LEU A 145 -2.43 3.15 -3.67
N LYS A 146 -3.14 3.95 -4.47
CA LYS A 146 -3.35 3.69 -5.88
C LYS A 146 -2.17 4.21 -6.69
N THR A 147 -1.60 3.36 -7.54
CA THR A 147 -0.40 3.66 -8.33
C THR A 147 -0.70 3.82 -9.81
N ASN A 148 0.28 4.21 -10.59
CA ASN A 148 0.15 4.37 -12.04
C ASN A 148 0.39 3.07 -12.85
N LEU A 149 0.56 1.91 -12.18
CA LEU A 149 0.78 0.64 -12.86
C LEU A 149 -0.48 0.17 -13.59
N THR A 150 -0.33 -0.34 -14.80
CA THR A 150 -1.42 -0.85 -15.64
C THR A 150 -1.29 -2.35 -15.96
N ILE A 151 -0.68 -3.11 -15.05
CA ILE A 151 -0.52 -4.57 -15.14
C ILE A 151 -1.47 -5.23 -14.12
N PRO A 152 -2.30 -6.20 -14.53
CA PRO A 152 -3.31 -6.80 -13.67
C PRO A 152 -2.70 -7.73 -12.61
N TYR A 153 -3.42 -7.95 -11.50
CA TYR A 153 -3.06 -8.86 -10.40
C TYR A 153 -1.71 -8.54 -9.73
N THR A 154 -1.29 -7.28 -9.78
CA THR A 154 -0.02 -6.83 -9.21
C THR A 154 -0.15 -6.24 -7.82
N SER A 155 -1.35 -6.13 -7.30
CA SER A 155 -1.62 -5.54 -5.99
C SER A 155 -0.91 -6.28 -4.86
N VAL A 156 -0.41 -5.50 -3.89
CA VAL A 156 0.17 -6.02 -2.65
C VAL A 156 -0.68 -5.54 -1.49
N PHE A 157 -1.23 -6.49 -0.75
CA PHE A 157 -2.11 -6.22 0.36
C PHE A 157 -1.41 -6.54 1.68
N ILE A 158 -1.38 -5.60 2.59
CA ILE A 158 -0.67 -5.71 3.86
C ILE A 158 -1.69 -5.59 4.99
N ARG A 159 -1.98 -6.70 5.65
CA ARG A 159 -2.70 -6.67 6.91
C ARG A 159 -1.72 -6.37 8.03
N LEU A 160 -2.05 -5.42 8.86
CA LEU A 160 -1.27 -5.12 10.05
C LEU A 160 -1.65 -6.07 11.20
N ASP A 161 -0.64 -6.64 11.83
CA ASP A 161 -0.79 -7.48 13.01
C ASP A 161 0.00 -6.87 14.19
N CYS A 162 -0.25 -7.32 15.41
CA CYS A 162 0.45 -6.80 16.60
C CYS A 162 1.97 -7.05 16.49
N GLY A 163 2.76 -5.98 16.57
CA GLY A 163 4.21 -6.04 16.43
C GLY A 163 4.95 -6.56 17.67
N TYR A 164 4.31 -6.50 18.84
CA TYR A 164 4.92 -6.86 20.13
C TYR A 164 4.24 -8.06 20.81
N TRP A 165 3.28 -8.73 20.15
CA TRP A 165 2.59 -9.91 20.65
C TRP A 165 2.46 -10.97 19.57
N THR A 166 3.12 -12.11 19.76
CA THR A 166 3.17 -13.19 18.77
C THR A 166 2.05 -14.21 18.99
N ALA A 167 1.74 -15.00 17.96
CA ALA A 167 0.79 -16.11 18.06
C ALA A 167 1.19 -17.12 19.15
N ASP A 168 2.49 -17.39 19.34
CA ASP A 168 2.99 -18.28 20.38
C ASP A 168 2.80 -17.69 21.79
N GLN A 169 2.96 -16.38 21.95
CA GLN A 169 2.66 -15.70 23.22
C GLN A 169 1.19 -15.78 23.54
N GLU A 170 0.32 -15.56 22.56
CA GLU A 170 -1.13 -15.70 22.70
C GLU A 170 -1.52 -17.14 23.08
N LYS A 171 -0.94 -18.14 22.40
CA LYS A 171 -1.19 -19.54 22.70
C LYS A 171 -0.82 -19.88 24.14
N ARG A 172 0.37 -19.47 24.59
CA ARG A 172 0.80 -19.69 26.00
C ARG A 172 -0.10 -18.98 27.00
N LEU A 173 -0.58 -17.77 26.70
CA LEU A 173 -1.53 -17.07 27.53
C LEU A 173 -2.84 -17.84 27.67
N ARG A 174 -3.43 -18.30 26.54
CA ARG A 174 -4.67 -19.07 26.53
C ARG A 174 -4.54 -20.40 27.28
N GLU A 175 -3.41 -21.06 27.17
CA GLU A 175 -3.13 -22.28 27.94
C GLU A 175 -3.08 -22.02 29.46
N LYS A 176 -2.47 -20.92 29.88
CA LYS A 176 -2.47 -20.51 31.32
C LYS A 176 -3.87 -20.17 31.83
N MET A 177 -4.69 -19.48 31.02
CA MET A 177 -6.08 -19.12 31.41
C MET A 177 -7.02 -20.32 31.52
N ARG A 178 -6.68 -21.48 30.93
CA ARG A 178 -7.47 -22.72 31.01
C ARG A 178 -7.13 -23.60 32.22
N LYS A 179 -5.99 -23.32 32.88
CA LYS A 179 -5.61 -24.01 34.11
C LYS A 179 -6.24 -23.28 35.30
N PRO A 180 -7.09 -23.95 36.09
CA PRO A 180 -7.69 -23.35 37.28
C PRO A 180 -6.64 -22.98 38.35
#